data_ace3cd9ec381687790fc4662ceee1bb1
#
_entry.id   ace3cd9ec381687790fc4662ceee1bb1
#
_cell.length_a   1.000
_cell.length_b   1.000
_cell.length_c   1.000
_cell.angle_alpha   90.00
_cell.angle_beta   90.00
_cell.angle_gamma   90.00
#
_symmetry.space_group_name_H-M   'P 1'
#
loop_
_entity.id
_entity.type
_entity.pdbx_description
1 polymer ?
#
loop_
_entity_poly.entity_id
_entity_poly.type
_entity_poly.pdbx_seq_one_letter_code
_entity_poly.pdbx_strand_id
1 'polypeptide(L)'
;ALAALERLLKLLGIAYTEYSLSQTTIVNADDAKPGFIISDGLDRYDRPISFLFPASAKLTDGSLLTSEQIPIEKSANYILAREGLVYPTFYTTTDKVIATKIRKAVALARKADRGLWAIDRTTYLALWDIRTLQEDVTIMPKLFRRLVEFFDAYSDFKDLPAYMARQKDNLQLWNDPTPRSL
;
A
#
# COMPACT_ATOMS: atom_id res chain seq x y z
N ALA A 1 -10.97 -1.43 2.23
CA ALA A 1 -9.99 -1.84 3.26
C ALA A 1 -10.26 -3.27 3.73
N LEU A 2 -11.50 -3.64 4.09
CA LEU A 2 -11.83 -4.96 4.65
C LEU A 2 -11.41 -6.13 3.74
N ALA A 3 -11.78 -6.09 2.45
CA ALA A 3 -11.42 -7.14 1.49
C ALA A 3 -9.90 -7.37 1.37
N ALA A 4 -9.08 -6.31 1.50
CA ALA A 4 -7.63 -6.43 1.51
C ALA A 4 -7.12 -7.14 2.76
N LEU A 5 -7.71 -6.84 3.92
CA LEU A 5 -7.38 -7.48 5.19
C LEU A 5 -7.77 -8.96 5.19
N GLU A 6 -9.00 -9.29 4.80
CA GLU A 6 -9.47 -10.68 4.69
C GLU A 6 -8.59 -11.50 3.74
N ARG A 7 -8.21 -10.89 2.60
CA ARG A 7 -7.32 -11.54 1.65
C ARG A 7 -5.92 -11.74 2.21
N LEU A 8 -5.37 -10.77 2.93
CA LEU A 8 -4.08 -10.89 3.61
C LEU A 8 -4.08 -12.04 4.62
N LEU A 9 -5.08 -12.08 5.49
CA LEU A 9 -5.24 -13.15 6.49
C LEU A 9 -5.30 -14.53 5.83
N LYS A 10 -6.11 -14.66 4.77
CA LYS A 10 -6.19 -15.90 4.00
C LYS A 10 -4.87 -16.31 3.36
N LEU A 11 -4.09 -15.36 2.82
CA LEU A 11 -2.77 -15.63 2.24
C LEU A 11 -1.76 -16.12 3.29
N LEU A 12 -1.89 -15.65 4.52
CA LEU A 12 -1.05 -16.05 5.65
C LEU A 12 -1.57 -17.31 6.36
N GLY A 13 -2.71 -17.86 5.94
CA GLY A 13 -3.30 -19.06 6.53
C GLY A 13 -4.04 -18.81 7.84
N ILE A 14 -4.35 -17.56 8.16
CA ILE A 14 -5.13 -17.18 9.34
C ILE A 14 -6.61 -17.32 8.99
N ALA A 15 -7.30 -18.30 9.58
CA ALA A 15 -8.68 -18.62 9.26
C ALA A 15 -9.70 -17.90 10.15
N TYR A 16 -9.28 -17.51 11.35
CA TYR A 16 -10.13 -16.86 12.33
C TYR A 16 -9.49 -15.60 12.88
N THR A 17 -10.29 -14.55 13.01
CA THR A 17 -9.94 -13.32 13.70
C THR A 17 -11.15 -12.77 14.41
N GLU A 18 -10.95 -12.35 15.66
CA GLU A 18 -11.95 -11.65 16.45
C GLU A 18 -11.51 -10.19 16.65
N TYR A 19 -12.44 -9.28 16.40
CA TYR A 19 -12.18 -7.85 16.53
C TYR A 19 -12.80 -7.30 17.82
N SER A 20 -12.21 -6.24 18.35
CA SER A 20 -12.83 -5.43 19.40
C SER A 20 -14.18 -4.88 18.95
N LEU A 21 -14.99 -4.44 19.89
CA LEU A 21 -16.30 -3.81 19.58
C LEU A 21 -16.20 -2.62 18.63
N SER A 22 -15.08 -1.89 18.67
CA SER A 22 -14.79 -0.79 17.75
C SER A 22 -14.29 -1.25 16.37
N GLN A 23 -14.06 -2.54 16.17
CA GLN A 23 -13.47 -3.15 14.95
C GLN A 23 -12.11 -2.57 14.54
N THR A 24 -11.40 -1.95 15.47
CA THR A 24 -10.09 -1.32 15.21
C THR A 24 -8.91 -2.20 15.63
N THR A 25 -9.14 -3.20 16.49
CA THR A 25 -8.09 -4.04 17.07
C THR A 25 -8.49 -5.50 16.96
N ILE A 26 -7.57 -6.35 16.55
CA ILE A 26 -7.73 -7.81 16.64
C ILE A 26 -7.46 -8.19 18.09
N VAL A 27 -8.44 -8.80 18.76
CA VAL A 27 -8.35 -9.24 20.16
C VAL A 27 -8.03 -10.73 20.27
N ASN A 28 -8.36 -11.51 19.22
CA ASN A 28 -8.03 -12.91 19.12
C ASN A 28 -7.86 -13.32 17.65
N ALA A 29 -6.99 -14.26 17.37
CA ALA A 29 -6.78 -14.80 16.03
C ALA A 29 -6.23 -16.23 16.11
N ASP A 30 -6.37 -17.01 15.04
CA ASP A 30 -5.54 -18.19 14.84
C ASP A 30 -4.08 -17.77 14.94
N ASP A 31 -3.37 -18.33 15.87
CA ASP A 31 -1.96 -18.04 16.08
C ASP A 31 -1.02 -19.05 15.43
N ALA A 32 0.28 -18.81 15.60
CA ALA A 32 1.36 -19.74 15.23
C ALA A 32 1.31 -20.24 13.77
N LYS A 33 0.82 -19.42 12.84
CA LYS A 33 0.94 -19.74 11.42
C LYS A 33 2.35 -19.41 10.93
N PRO A 34 3.15 -20.41 10.51
CA PRO A 34 4.50 -20.17 10.04
C PRO A 34 4.49 -19.37 8.74
N GLY A 35 5.48 -18.50 8.60
CA GLY A 35 5.70 -17.68 7.42
C GLY A 35 7.09 -17.06 7.43
N PHE A 36 7.39 -16.25 6.46
CA PHE A 36 8.67 -15.55 6.35
C PHE A 36 8.46 -14.06 6.17
N ILE A 37 9.38 -13.29 6.70
CA ILE A 37 9.49 -11.85 6.51
C ILE A 37 10.84 -11.58 5.87
N ILE A 38 10.83 -10.88 4.74
CA ILE A 38 12.04 -10.33 4.13
C ILE A 38 12.00 -8.82 4.31
N SER A 39 13.01 -8.25 4.94
CA SER A 39 13.13 -6.81 5.19
C SER A 39 14.54 -6.34 4.84
N ASP A 40 14.64 -5.13 4.27
CA ASP A 40 15.89 -4.48 3.90
C ASP A 40 15.94 -3.05 4.46
N GLY A 41 15.35 -2.81 5.60
CA GLY A 41 15.41 -1.52 6.24
C GLY A 41 14.22 -1.16 7.10
N LEU A 42 14.31 0.00 7.71
CA LEU A 42 13.31 0.55 8.60
C LEU A 42 12.71 1.83 7.99
N ASP A 43 11.46 2.11 8.32
CA ASP A 43 10.89 3.41 8.05
C ASP A 43 11.32 4.45 9.12
N ARG A 44 10.85 5.70 9.00
CA ARG A 44 11.18 6.78 9.95
C ARG A 44 10.66 6.56 11.37
N TYR A 45 9.91 5.50 11.61
CA TYR A 45 9.36 5.12 12.92
C TYR A 45 9.95 3.79 13.41
N ASP A 46 11.10 3.39 12.88
CA ASP A 46 11.80 2.13 13.19
C ASP A 46 10.99 0.86 12.91
N ARG A 47 10.03 0.94 11.96
CA ARG A 47 9.25 -0.21 11.56
C ARG A 47 9.88 -0.89 10.34
N PRO A 48 10.07 -2.23 10.35
CA PRO A 48 10.62 -2.94 9.21
C PRO A 48 9.76 -2.76 7.94
N ILE A 49 10.39 -2.33 6.84
CA ILE A 49 9.78 -2.32 5.51
C ILE A 49 9.88 -3.74 4.97
N SER A 50 8.77 -4.46 4.91
CA SER A 50 8.83 -5.91 4.76
C SER A 50 7.94 -6.45 3.65
N PHE A 51 8.38 -7.59 3.09
CA PHE A 51 7.56 -8.48 2.28
C PHE A 51 7.19 -9.71 3.11
N LEU A 52 5.90 -10.04 3.14
CA LEU A 52 5.36 -11.16 3.89
C LEU A 52 5.13 -12.35 2.97
N PHE A 53 5.58 -13.53 3.40
CA PHE A 53 5.45 -14.78 2.65
C PHE A 53 4.80 -15.86 3.51
N PRO A 54 3.86 -16.64 2.95
CA PRO A 54 3.38 -17.84 3.63
C PRO A 54 4.48 -18.92 3.69
N ALA A 55 4.34 -19.88 4.59
CA ALA A 55 5.27 -21.00 4.71
C ALA A 55 5.48 -21.78 3.40
N SER A 56 4.45 -21.81 2.53
CA SER A 56 4.50 -22.43 1.22
C SER A 56 5.52 -21.79 0.25
N ALA A 57 6.05 -20.62 0.56
CA ALA A 57 7.11 -20.00 -0.22
C ALA A 57 8.43 -20.75 -0.13
N LYS A 58 8.61 -21.58 0.94
CA LYS A 58 9.79 -22.44 1.18
C LYS A 58 11.11 -21.67 1.14
N LEU A 59 11.16 -20.56 1.86
CA LEU A 59 12.39 -19.80 2.05
C LEU A 59 13.22 -20.43 3.18
N THR A 60 14.52 -20.12 3.21
CA THR A 60 15.43 -20.54 4.27
C THR A 60 15.59 -19.41 5.28
N ASP A 61 15.31 -19.68 6.55
CA ASP A 61 15.48 -18.69 7.60
C ASP A 61 16.96 -18.26 7.75
N GLY A 62 17.17 -16.98 8.05
CA GLY A 62 18.51 -16.40 8.19
C GLY A 62 19.30 -16.24 6.89
N SER A 63 18.73 -16.57 5.71
CA SER A 63 19.44 -16.39 4.45
C SER A 63 19.43 -14.92 3.98
N LEU A 64 20.55 -14.48 3.40
CA LEU A 64 20.64 -13.23 2.67
C LEU A 64 20.30 -13.49 1.20
N LEU A 65 19.33 -12.77 0.67
CA LEU A 65 18.84 -12.94 -0.70
C LEU A 65 19.08 -11.67 -1.51
N THR A 66 19.52 -11.82 -2.75
CA THR A 66 19.49 -10.71 -3.72
C THR A 66 18.06 -10.49 -4.22
N SER A 67 17.80 -9.32 -4.81
CA SER A 67 16.47 -8.96 -5.33
C SER A 67 15.96 -9.96 -6.39
N GLU A 68 16.86 -10.55 -7.17
CA GLU A 68 16.54 -11.56 -8.17
C GLU A 68 16.15 -12.90 -7.54
N GLN A 69 16.72 -13.22 -6.38
CA GLN A 69 16.45 -14.46 -5.65
C GLN A 69 15.16 -14.40 -4.85
N ILE A 70 14.67 -13.19 -4.54
CA ILE A 70 13.43 -13.02 -3.82
C ILE A 70 12.23 -13.42 -4.70
N PRO A 71 11.47 -14.47 -4.36
CA PRO A 71 10.30 -14.90 -5.12
C PRO A 71 9.11 -13.97 -4.86
N ILE A 72 9.27 -12.67 -5.19
CA ILE A 72 8.33 -11.60 -4.82
C ILE A 72 6.88 -11.91 -5.22
N GLU A 73 6.69 -12.65 -6.30
CA GLU A 73 5.38 -13.06 -6.82
C GLU A 73 4.60 -13.98 -5.85
N LYS A 74 5.30 -14.60 -4.90
CA LYS A 74 4.71 -15.41 -3.83
C LYS A 74 4.38 -14.59 -2.57
N SER A 75 4.82 -13.33 -2.50
CA SER A 75 4.54 -12.49 -1.33
C SER A 75 3.09 -12.03 -1.29
N ALA A 76 2.57 -11.85 -0.08
CA ALA A 76 1.25 -11.26 0.13
C ALA A 76 1.17 -9.85 -0.48
N ASN A 77 2.24 -9.06 -0.36
CA ASN A 77 2.33 -7.73 -0.94
C ASN A 77 2.09 -7.72 -2.46
N TYR A 78 2.79 -8.60 -3.19
CA TYR A 78 2.62 -8.71 -4.65
C TYR A 78 1.25 -9.22 -5.04
N ILE A 79 0.74 -10.25 -4.35
CA ILE A 79 -0.57 -10.84 -4.66
C ILE A 79 -1.69 -9.82 -4.46
N LEU A 80 -1.68 -9.09 -3.33
CA LEU A 80 -2.67 -8.03 -3.06
C LEU A 80 -2.60 -6.92 -4.11
N ALA A 81 -1.41 -6.51 -4.52
CA ALA A 81 -1.22 -5.51 -5.57
C ALA A 81 -1.73 -6.00 -6.94
N ARG A 82 -1.45 -7.24 -7.32
CA ARG A 82 -1.93 -7.88 -8.56
C ARG A 82 -3.45 -8.05 -8.59
N GLU A 83 -4.06 -8.31 -7.45
CA GLU A 83 -5.51 -8.43 -7.30
C GLU A 83 -6.21 -7.07 -7.21
N GLY A 84 -5.45 -5.96 -7.15
CA GLY A 84 -5.99 -4.60 -7.06
C GLY A 84 -6.61 -4.28 -5.70
N LEU A 85 -6.14 -4.90 -4.63
CA LEU A 85 -6.69 -4.72 -3.29
C LEU A 85 -5.96 -3.65 -2.47
N VAL A 86 -4.78 -3.21 -2.94
CA VAL A 86 -3.93 -2.23 -2.26
C VAL A 86 -3.30 -1.26 -3.25
N TYR A 87 -3.04 -0.04 -2.79
CA TYR A 87 -2.15 0.90 -3.47
C TYR A 87 -0.70 0.53 -3.14
N PRO A 88 0.19 0.36 -4.12
CA PRO A 88 1.58 0.14 -3.84
C PRO A 88 2.26 1.41 -3.33
N THR A 89 3.14 1.25 -2.38
CA THR A 89 4.05 2.29 -1.92
C THR A 89 5.48 1.83 -2.15
N PHE A 90 6.30 2.68 -2.77
CA PHE A 90 7.71 2.45 -2.98
C PHE A 90 8.51 3.44 -2.15
N TYR A 91 9.50 2.95 -1.44
CA TYR A 91 10.48 3.75 -0.75
C TYR A 91 11.69 4.00 -1.66
N THR A 92 12.49 5.01 -1.35
CA THR A 92 13.72 5.31 -2.11
C THR A 92 14.72 4.16 -2.07
N THR A 93 14.66 3.34 -1.02
CA THR A 93 15.46 2.13 -0.83
C THR A 93 14.88 0.90 -1.53
N THR A 94 13.65 0.96 -2.05
CA THR A 94 13.03 -0.20 -2.72
C THR A 94 13.84 -0.56 -3.96
N ASP A 95 14.33 -1.81 -4.01
CA ASP A 95 15.09 -2.32 -5.14
C ASP A 95 14.31 -2.21 -6.46
N LYS A 96 15.04 -1.85 -7.54
CA LYS A 96 14.45 -1.59 -8.86
C LYS A 96 13.81 -2.83 -9.50
N VAL A 97 14.38 -4.01 -9.28
CA VAL A 97 13.86 -5.27 -9.82
C VAL A 97 12.50 -5.57 -9.19
N ILE A 98 12.44 -5.50 -7.85
CA ILE A 98 11.21 -5.71 -7.08
C ILE A 98 10.15 -4.65 -7.45
N ALA A 99 10.53 -3.38 -7.45
CA ALA A 99 9.63 -2.29 -7.81
C ALA A 99 9.06 -2.47 -9.22
N THR A 100 9.88 -2.89 -10.18
CA THR A 100 9.43 -3.13 -11.57
C THR A 100 8.41 -4.26 -11.65
N LYS A 101 8.63 -5.37 -10.93
CA LYS A 101 7.69 -6.50 -10.89
C LYS A 101 6.34 -6.07 -10.31
N ILE A 102 6.34 -5.36 -9.19
CA ILE A 102 5.11 -4.88 -8.54
C ILE A 102 4.40 -3.87 -9.45
N ARG A 103 5.11 -2.91 -10.07
CA ARG A 103 4.51 -1.95 -11.02
C ARG A 103 3.80 -2.63 -12.18
N LYS A 104 4.43 -3.66 -12.76
CA LYS A 104 3.79 -4.45 -13.84
C LYS A 104 2.51 -5.11 -13.38
N ALA A 105 2.50 -5.72 -12.20
CA ALA A 105 1.30 -6.33 -11.63
C ALA A 105 0.18 -5.31 -11.40
N VAL A 106 0.51 -4.16 -10.83
CA VAL A 106 -0.44 -3.06 -10.63
C VAL A 106 -0.97 -2.49 -11.94
N ALA A 107 -0.11 -2.29 -12.94
CA ALA A 107 -0.53 -1.79 -14.25
C ALA A 107 -1.57 -2.71 -14.91
N LEU A 108 -1.38 -4.04 -14.80
CA LEU A 108 -2.35 -5.03 -15.27
C LEU A 108 -3.65 -5.00 -14.46
N ALA A 109 -3.58 -4.83 -13.13
CA ALA A 109 -4.76 -4.71 -12.28
C ALA A 109 -5.58 -3.46 -12.63
N ARG A 110 -4.91 -2.31 -12.83
CA ARG A 110 -5.55 -1.04 -13.27
C ARG A 110 -6.20 -1.17 -14.65
N LYS A 111 -5.47 -1.73 -15.63
CA LYS A 111 -6.01 -1.92 -16.98
C LYS A 111 -7.27 -2.80 -17.01
N ALA A 112 -7.39 -3.71 -16.05
CA ALA A 112 -8.51 -4.63 -15.92
C ALA A 112 -9.55 -4.19 -14.88
N ASP A 113 -9.48 -2.95 -14.37
CA ASP A 113 -10.35 -2.37 -13.35
C ASP A 113 -10.57 -3.30 -12.14
N ARG A 114 -9.49 -3.98 -11.69
CA ARG A 114 -9.58 -4.94 -10.58
C ARG A 114 -9.66 -4.23 -9.23
N GLY A 115 -10.57 -4.68 -8.39
CA GLY A 115 -10.66 -4.24 -7.00
C GLY A 115 -10.82 -2.72 -6.86
N LEU A 116 -9.92 -2.06 -6.14
CA LEU A 116 -9.96 -0.61 -5.92
C LEU A 116 -9.82 0.21 -7.21
N TRP A 117 -9.21 -0.35 -8.27
CA TRP A 117 -8.98 0.40 -9.50
C TRP A 117 -10.26 0.70 -10.29
N ALA A 118 -11.33 -0.07 -10.09
CA ALA A 118 -12.65 0.21 -10.66
C ALA A 118 -13.27 1.50 -10.09
N ILE A 119 -12.89 1.88 -8.88
CA ILE A 119 -13.47 3.00 -8.13
C ILE A 119 -12.44 4.07 -7.75
N ASP A 120 -11.18 3.92 -8.17
CA ASP A 120 -10.11 4.89 -7.87
C ASP A 120 -10.37 6.24 -8.54
N ARG A 121 -10.39 7.29 -7.72
CA ARG A 121 -10.59 8.69 -8.15
C ARG A 121 -9.33 9.54 -8.00
N THR A 122 -8.18 8.96 -7.70
CA THR A 122 -6.94 9.70 -7.43
C THR A 122 -6.60 10.73 -8.51
N THR A 123 -6.82 10.39 -9.79
CA THR A 123 -6.47 11.24 -10.92
C THR A 123 -7.59 12.22 -11.31
N TYR A 124 -8.83 11.90 -10.97
CA TYR A 124 -10.02 12.67 -11.40
C TYR A 124 -10.86 13.11 -10.21
N LEU A 125 -10.19 13.46 -9.11
CA LEU A 125 -10.85 13.85 -7.88
C LEU A 125 -11.49 15.24 -8.05
N ALA A 126 -12.81 15.30 -8.01
CA ALA A 126 -13.55 16.54 -7.85
C ALA A 126 -13.87 16.71 -6.35
N LEU A 127 -13.19 17.65 -5.71
CA LEU A 127 -13.41 17.97 -4.30
C LEU A 127 -14.15 19.31 -4.22
N TRP A 128 -15.20 19.32 -3.43
CA TRP A 128 -15.96 20.52 -3.11
C TRP A 128 -15.74 20.95 -1.65
N ASP A 129 -15.59 19.98 -0.76
CA ASP A 129 -15.30 20.18 0.67
C ASP A 129 -14.74 18.89 1.31
N ILE A 130 -14.41 18.93 2.60
CA ILE A 130 -13.89 17.79 3.35
C ILE A 130 -14.88 16.62 3.42
N ARG A 131 -16.19 16.87 3.39
CA ARG A 131 -17.21 15.82 3.45
C ARG A 131 -17.15 14.90 2.24
N THR A 132 -16.80 15.45 1.07
CA THR A 132 -16.56 14.66 -0.15
C THR A 132 -15.46 13.62 0.05
N LEU A 133 -14.46 13.89 0.91
CA LEU A 133 -13.42 12.92 1.25
C LEU A 133 -13.89 11.83 2.22
N GLN A 134 -14.89 12.13 3.04
CA GLN A 134 -15.33 11.22 4.11
C GLN A 134 -16.35 10.20 3.63
N GLU A 135 -17.14 10.55 2.61
CA GLU A 135 -18.34 9.78 2.32
C GLU A 135 -18.18 8.73 1.25
N ASP A 136 -17.46 8.98 0.13
CA ASP A 136 -17.50 8.03 -1.00
C ASP A 136 -16.27 8.04 -1.93
N VAL A 137 -15.13 8.48 -1.49
CA VAL A 137 -13.96 8.60 -2.37
C VAL A 137 -12.89 7.56 -2.09
N THR A 138 -12.60 6.71 -3.07
CA THR A 138 -11.42 5.85 -3.04
C THR A 138 -10.28 6.55 -3.75
N ILE A 139 -9.29 6.99 -2.99
CA ILE A 139 -8.08 7.66 -3.49
C ILE A 139 -6.82 7.14 -2.80
N MET A 140 -5.66 7.45 -3.38
CA MET A 140 -4.38 7.09 -2.78
C MET A 140 -4.28 7.59 -1.33
N PRO A 141 -3.95 6.74 -0.35
CA PRO A 141 -3.93 7.09 1.07
C PRO A 141 -3.04 8.29 1.43
N LYS A 142 -1.93 8.48 0.72
CA LYS A 142 -1.06 9.64 0.93
C LYS A 142 -1.74 10.94 0.49
N LEU A 143 -2.44 10.92 -0.65
CA LEU A 143 -3.22 12.08 -1.11
C LEU A 143 -4.36 12.38 -0.14
N PHE A 144 -5.11 11.35 0.30
CA PHE A 144 -6.16 11.51 1.30
C PHE A 144 -5.66 12.25 2.54
N ARG A 145 -4.55 11.79 3.13
CA ARG A 145 -3.97 12.43 4.32
C ARG A 145 -3.59 13.89 4.07
N ARG A 146 -2.99 14.20 2.91
CA ARG A 146 -2.61 15.57 2.56
C ARG A 146 -3.83 16.49 2.38
N LEU A 147 -4.91 15.95 1.85
CA LEU A 147 -6.15 16.72 1.69
C LEU A 147 -6.83 16.96 3.04
N VAL A 148 -6.85 15.98 3.95
CA VAL A 148 -7.35 16.19 5.31
C VAL A 148 -6.53 17.29 6.02
N GLU A 149 -5.20 17.17 6.03
CA GLU A 149 -4.31 18.19 6.62
C GLU A 149 -4.51 19.58 5.97
N PHE A 150 -4.79 19.61 4.66
CA PHE A 150 -5.07 20.86 3.94
C PHE A 150 -6.38 21.49 4.41
N PHE A 151 -7.46 20.74 4.48
CA PHE A 151 -8.76 21.24 4.90
C PHE A 151 -8.81 21.69 6.37
N ASP A 152 -7.95 21.12 7.22
CA ASP A 152 -7.80 21.56 8.60
C ASP A 152 -7.13 22.95 8.71
N ALA A 153 -6.31 23.32 7.73
CA ALA A 153 -5.49 24.54 7.77
C ALA A 153 -5.96 25.63 6.79
N TYR A 154 -6.68 25.28 5.74
CA TYR A 154 -7.05 26.16 4.63
C TYR A 154 -8.52 26.00 4.25
N SER A 155 -9.15 27.12 3.90
CA SER A 155 -10.56 27.16 3.45
C SER A 155 -10.72 27.32 1.93
N ASP A 156 -9.66 27.70 1.21
CA ASP A 156 -9.74 27.99 -0.22
C ASP A 156 -8.85 27.05 -1.03
N PHE A 157 -9.46 26.35 -1.98
CA PHE A 157 -8.77 25.39 -2.86
C PHE A 157 -7.65 25.99 -3.72
N LYS A 158 -7.67 27.30 -3.97
CA LYS A 158 -6.60 27.97 -4.71
C LYS A 158 -5.23 27.81 -4.03
N ASP A 159 -5.22 27.58 -2.70
CA ASP A 159 -3.99 27.41 -1.90
C ASP A 159 -3.44 25.97 -1.96
N LEU A 160 -4.21 25.00 -2.48
CA LEU A 160 -3.82 23.59 -2.54
C LEU A 160 -2.52 23.35 -3.32
N PRO A 161 -2.27 23.92 -4.51
CA PRO A 161 -1.00 23.71 -5.22
C PRO A 161 0.21 24.18 -4.41
N ALA A 162 0.12 25.35 -3.78
CA ALA A 162 1.18 25.89 -2.93
C ALA A 162 1.39 25.08 -1.66
N TYR A 163 0.31 24.57 -1.07
CA TYR A 163 0.37 23.65 0.06
C TYR A 163 1.07 22.34 -0.33
N MET A 164 0.66 21.70 -1.42
CA MET A 164 1.26 20.44 -1.89
C MET A 164 2.75 20.59 -2.21
N ALA A 165 3.16 21.69 -2.83
CA ALA A 165 4.56 21.98 -3.12
C ALA A 165 5.42 22.07 -1.84
N ARG A 166 4.87 22.60 -0.75
CA ARG A 166 5.57 22.71 0.55
C ARG A 166 5.77 21.37 1.26
N GLN A 167 4.96 20.36 0.96
CA GLN A 167 5.05 19.04 1.61
C GLN A 167 6.33 18.28 1.25
N LYS A 168 7.07 18.72 0.21
CA LYS A 168 8.30 18.06 -0.26
C LYS A 168 8.13 16.55 -0.43
N ASP A 169 6.96 16.14 -0.86
CA ASP A 169 6.67 14.74 -1.12
C ASP A 169 7.38 14.28 -2.38
N ASN A 170 8.11 13.18 -2.30
CA ASN A 170 8.65 12.54 -3.50
C ASN A 170 7.52 11.85 -4.25
N LEU A 171 7.23 12.29 -5.47
CA LEU A 171 6.30 11.63 -6.38
C LEU A 171 7.04 10.64 -7.27
N GLN A 172 6.50 9.44 -7.34
CA GLN A 172 6.91 8.43 -8.30
C GLN A 172 5.73 8.14 -9.23
N LEU A 173 5.89 8.45 -10.52
CA LEU A 173 4.90 8.09 -11.51
C LEU A 173 4.89 6.57 -11.71
N TRP A 174 3.73 6.00 -12.02
CA TRP A 174 3.57 4.56 -12.21
C TRP A 174 4.46 3.95 -13.31
N ASN A 175 4.74 4.75 -14.33
CA ASN A 175 5.53 4.38 -15.51
C ASN A 175 6.95 4.99 -15.51
N ASP A 176 7.28 5.82 -14.53
CA ASP A 176 8.58 6.47 -14.40
C ASP A 176 9.19 6.11 -13.04
N PRO A 177 10.29 5.37 -12.99
CA PRO A 177 10.96 5.00 -11.75
C PRO A 177 11.71 6.17 -11.10
N THR A 178 11.86 7.29 -11.79
CA THR A 178 12.62 8.43 -11.27
C THR A 178 11.78 9.18 -10.24
N PRO A 179 12.26 9.36 -9.00
CA PRO A 179 11.58 10.21 -8.03
C PRO A 179 11.55 11.65 -8.55
N ARG A 180 10.38 12.28 -8.48
CA ARG A 180 10.22 13.71 -8.74
C ARG A 180 9.75 14.37 -7.46
N SER A 181 10.42 15.47 -7.07
CA SER A 181 9.90 16.37 -6.04
C SER A 181 8.85 17.30 -6.66
N LEU A 182 7.78 17.52 -5.95
CA LEU A 182 6.82 18.60 -6.25
C LEU A 182 7.39 19.95 -5.88
#